data_845ddd8148ac6832b978068476d32626
#
_entry.id   845ddd8148ac6832b978068476d32626
#
_cell.length_a   1.000
_cell.length_b   1.000
_cell.length_c   1.000
_cell.angle_alpha   90.00
_cell.angle_beta   90.00
_cell.angle_gamma   90.00
#
_symmetry.space_group_name_H-M   'P 1'
#
loop_
_entity.id
_entity.type
_entity.pdbx_description
1 polymer ?
#
loop_
_entity_poly.entity_id
_entity_poly.type
_entity_poly.pdbx_seq_one_letter_code
_entity_poly.pdbx_strand_id
1 'polypeptide(L)'
;MPGRIVDLGCATGAMLELASQEPALAESDLIGVEIAPELFAACEHKKSEGAFANPNTFFYRRNILAGRLFPARSIATTLSFALTHEIYSYGDGMPSLQAFASAIADHTVPGGVWINSDVCGPADPDRIVRLRMQDGDVTTPARELTGSNDEVAASLDALPVGSRVAQFAQDFRALSGAAWEYEVRDERTIELRLADAMEFLETVSYTRNWLSEMHEQFCALSWADWRELVASVGLEIDERSGPWRNDWLVENRFAPAASLLGLDDEPLDWPDTHMLLVARRPLDG
;
A
#
# COMPACT_ATOMS: atom_id res chain seq x y z
N MET A 1 26.17 1.45 -15.04
CA MET A 1 27.25 1.09 -14.10
C MET A 1 26.66 0.14 -13.07
N PRO A 2 27.39 -0.91 -12.65
CA PRO A 2 26.95 -1.75 -11.54
C PRO A 2 26.68 -0.91 -10.30
N GLY A 3 25.67 -1.27 -9.53
CA GLY A 3 25.28 -0.55 -8.33
C GLY A 3 24.58 -1.47 -7.35
N ARG A 4 24.23 -0.93 -6.17
CA ARG A 4 23.42 -1.66 -5.22
C ARG A 4 21.95 -1.32 -5.44
N ILE A 5 21.15 -2.37 -5.62
CA ILE A 5 19.70 -2.30 -5.77
C ILE A 5 19.11 -2.95 -4.52
N VAL A 6 18.26 -2.22 -3.83
CA VAL A 6 17.65 -2.69 -2.58
C VAL A 6 16.15 -2.76 -2.76
N ASP A 7 15.56 -3.87 -2.36
CA ASP A 7 14.11 -4.08 -2.25
C ASP A 7 13.75 -4.14 -0.76
N LEU A 8 13.07 -3.10 -0.28
CA LEU A 8 12.63 -2.97 1.10
C LEU A 8 11.22 -3.55 1.24
N GLY A 9 11.03 -4.46 2.20
CA GLY A 9 9.82 -5.26 2.29
C GLY A 9 9.72 -6.24 1.11
N CYS A 10 10.81 -6.95 0.81
CA CYS A 10 10.91 -7.75 -0.42
C CYS A 10 10.02 -9.00 -0.44
N ALA A 11 9.23 -9.25 0.60
CA ALA A 11 8.37 -10.43 0.75
C ALA A 11 9.11 -11.73 0.39
N THR A 12 8.68 -12.45 -0.67
CA THR A 12 9.35 -13.67 -1.15
C THR A 12 10.43 -13.42 -2.21
N GLY A 13 10.85 -12.16 -2.39
CA GLY A 13 11.94 -11.77 -3.30
C GLY A 13 11.59 -11.75 -4.79
N ALA A 14 10.29 -11.69 -5.14
CA ALA A 14 9.86 -11.78 -6.54
C ALA A 14 10.45 -10.68 -7.46
N MET A 15 10.55 -9.44 -6.96
CA MET A 15 11.12 -8.34 -7.73
C MET A 15 12.63 -8.53 -7.95
N LEU A 16 13.35 -9.04 -6.95
CA LEU A 16 14.77 -9.35 -7.09
C LEU A 16 15.01 -10.57 -7.98
N GLU A 17 14.10 -11.53 -7.99
CA GLU A 17 14.14 -12.68 -8.92
C GLU A 17 14.05 -12.19 -10.36
N LEU A 18 13.10 -11.29 -10.69
CA LEU A 18 13.00 -10.65 -12.00
C LEU A 18 14.25 -9.82 -12.32
N ALA A 19 14.71 -8.97 -11.40
CA ALA A 19 15.90 -8.14 -11.58
C ALA A 19 17.16 -9.00 -11.80
N SER A 20 17.26 -10.17 -11.17
CA SER A 20 18.41 -11.08 -11.32
C SER A 20 18.57 -11.64 -12.72
N GLN A 21 17.51 -11.65 -13.53
CA GLN A 21 17.50 -12.14 -14.91
C GLN A 21 17.91 -11.06 -15.92
N GLU A 22 17.99 -9.80 -15.49
CA GLU A 22 18.35 -8.68 -16.36
C GLU A 22 19.86 -8.61 -16.60
N PRO A 23 20.34 -8.78 -17.85
CA PRO A 23 21.79 -8.77 -18.16
C PRO A 23 22.49 -7.46 -17.76
N ALA A 24 21.76 -6.33 -17.80
CA ALA A 24 22.28 -5.03 -17.40
C ALA A 24 22.59 -4.94 -15.90
N LEU A 25 22.02 -5.83 -15.07
CA LEU A 25 22.17 -5.89 -13.63
C LEU A 25 23.07 -7.05 -13.15
N ALA A 26 23.69 -7.79 -14.06
CA ALA A 26 24.47 -9.00 -13.72
C ALA A 26 25.65 -8.75 -12.76
N GLU A 27 26.22 -7.54 -12.77
CA GLU A 27 27.32 -7.14 -11.88
C GLU A 27 26.84 -6.29 -10.67
N SER A 28 25.52 -6.10 -10.53
CA SER A 28 24.95 -5.32 -9.42
C SER A 28 24.74 -6.21 -8.19
N ASP A 29 24.87 -5.63 -7.00
CA ASP A 29 24.42 -6.26 -5.76
C ASP A 29 22.87 -6.09 -5.68
N LEU A 30 22.15 -7.20 -5.59
CA LEU A 30 20.70 -7.23 -5.38
C LEU A 30 20.44 -7.57 -3.91
N ILE A 31 19.76 -6.70 -3.18
CA ILE A 31 19.62 -6.80 -1.74
C ILE A 31 18.14 -6.77 -1.36
N GLY A 32 17.65 -7.86 -0.76
CA GLY A 32 16.31 -7.91 -0.17
C GLY A 32 16.36 -7.67 1.34
N VAL A 33 15.43 -6.86 1.84
CA VAL A 33 15.24 -6.65 3.28
C VAL A 33 13.81 -7.02 3.64
N GLU A 34 13.67 -7.98 4.55
CA GLU A 34 12.38 -8.51 5.01
C GLU A 34 12.41 -8.69 6.52
N ILE A 35 11.30 -8.39 7.21
CA ILE A 35 11.19 -8.54 8.66
C ILE A 35 10.54 -9.88 9.05
N ALA A 36 9.56 -10.34 8.25
CA ALA A 36 8.80 -11.55 8.54
C ALA A 36 9.69 -12.80 8.38
N PRO A 37 9.84 -13.62 9.43
CA PRO A 37 10.77 -14.75 9.41
C PRO A 37 10.43 -15.79 8.35
N GLU A 38 9.15 -16.03 8.08
CA GLU A 38 8.66 -16.99 7.10
C GLU A 38 8.97 -16.53 5.67
N LEU A 39 8.77 -15.24 5.37
CA LEU A 39 9.05 -14.65 4.05
C LEU A 39 10.56 -14.58 3.81
N PHE A 40 11.34 -14.18 4.82
CA PHE A 40 12.79 -14.23 4.76
C PHE A 40 13.31 -15.65 4.50
N ALA A 41 12.77 -16.65 5.21
CA ALA A 41 13.16 -18.05 4.99
C ALA A 41 12.79 -18.53 3.57
N ALA A 42 11.67 -18.07 3.01
CA ALA A 42 11.31 -18.37 1.62
C ALA A 42 12.31 -17.76 0.61
N CYS A 43 12.82 -16.54 0.85
CA CYS A 43 13.87 -15.94 0.03
C CYS A 43 15.16 -16.76 0.06
N GLU A 44 15.63 -17.16 1.24
CA GLU A 44 16.83 -17.98 1.40
C GLU A 44 16.66 -19.37 0.76
N HIS A 45 15.47 -19.97 0.88
CA HIS A 45 15.17 -21.24 0.22
C HIS A 45 15.24 -21.10 -1.31
N LYS A 46 14.54 -20.13 -1.90
CA LYS A 46 14.61 -19.84 -3.34
C LYS A 46 16.04 -19.61 -3.82
N LYS A 47 16.84 -18.89 -3.02
CA LYS A 47 18.25 -18.68 -3.32
C LYS A 47 19.03 -19.99 -3.36
N SER A 48 18.82 -20.89 -2.40
CA SER A 48 19.45 -22.20 -2.35
C SER A 48 19.08 -23.11 -3.53
N GLU A 49 17.86 -22.93 -4.07
CA GLU A 49 17.37 -23.65 -5.26
C GLU A 49 17.82 -23.00 -6.60
N GLY A 50 18.59 -21.90 -6.53
CA GLY A 50 19.11 -21.22 -7.72
C GLY A 50 18.09 -20.37 -8.49
N ALA A 51 17.03 -19.90 -7.85
CA ALA A 51 16.01 -19.07 -8.48
C ALA A 51 16.53 -17.70 -8.95
N PHE A 52 17.61 -17.20 -8.33
CA PHE A 52 18.22 -15.91 -8.69
C PHE A 52 19.42 -16.12 -9.62
N ALA A 53 19.30 -15.65 -10.86
CA ALA A 53 20.37 -15.80 -11.88
C ALA A 53 21.62 -14.99 -11.53
N ASN A 54 21.46 -13.84 -10.81
CA ASN A 54 22.61 -13.06 -10.34
C ASN A 54 23.13 -13.62 -9.01
N PRO A 55 24.39 -14.12 -8.95
CA PRO A 55 24.98 -14.66 -7.73
C PRO A 55 25.16 -13.62 -6.60
N ASN A 56 25.17 -12.33 -6.94
CA ASN A 56 25.29 -11.23 -6.00
C ASN A 56 23.91 -10.82 -5.43
N THR A 57 23.05 -11.79 -5.14
CA THR A 57 21.75 -11.58 -4.50
C THR A 57 21.86 -11.94 -3.02
N PHE A 58 21.45 -11.02 -2.14
CA PHE A 58 21.59 -11.14 -0.68
C PHE A 58 20.27 -10.80 0.01
N PHE A 59 19.95 -11.50 1.07
CA PHE A 59 18.76 -11.22 1.90
C PHE A 59 19.16 -10.92 3.35
N TYR A 60 18.48 -9.95 3.97
CA TYR A 60 18.70 -9.55 5.34
C TYR A 60 17.38 -9.47 6.09
N ARG A 61 17.29 -10.18 7.21
CA ARG A 61 16.16 -10.03 8.11
C ARG A 61 16.37 -8.84 9.01
N ARG A 62 15.69 -7.71 8.70
CA ARG A 62 15.82 -6.43 9.40
C ARG A 62 14.49 -5.72 9.48
N ASN A 63 14.28 -4.98 10.59
CA ASN A 63 13.23 -4.00 10.67
C ASN A 63 13.70 -2.70 10.01
N ILE A 64 13.02 -2.27 8.94
CA ILE A 64 13.35 -1.07 8.18
C ILE A 64 13.09 0.23 8.96
N LEU A 65 12.26 0.19 10.00
CA LEU A 65 11.98 1.33 10.89
C LEU A 65 12.96 1.41 12.08
N ALA A 66 13.84 0.44 12.27
CA ALA A 66 14.79 0.43 13.40
C ALA A 66 15.98 1.38 13.25
N GLY A 67 16.00 2.21 12.22
CA GLY A 67 17.05 3.18 11.94
C GLY A 67 17.74 2.98 10.59
N ARG A 68 18.94 3.57 10.44
CA ARG A 68 19.68 3.51 9.18
C ARG A 68 20.11 2.08 8.83
N LEU A 69 19.66 1.56 7.69
CA LEU A 69 20.03 0.23 7.20
C LEU A 69 21.33 0.21 6.39
N PHE A 70 21.59 1.28 5.64
CA PHE A 70 22.73 1.39 4.72
C PHE A 70 23.55 2.64 4.99
N PRO A 71 24.85 2.64 4.67
CA PRO A 71 25.66 3.84 4.71
C PRO A 71 25.10 4.92 3.80
N ALA A 72 25.35 6.19 4.13
CA ALA A 72 24.98 7.30 3.27
C ALA A 72 25.59 7.14 1.88
N ARG A 73 24.81 7.50 0.84
CA ARG A 73 25.25 7.50 -0.56
C ARG A 73 25.84 6.17 -1.02
N SER A 74 25.20 5.07 -0.68
CA SER A 74 25.69 3.71 -1.02
C SER A 74 24.74 2.88 -1.87
N ILE A 75 23.51 3.34 -2.10
CA ILE A 75 22.45 2.64 -2.84
C ILE A 75 22.14 3.40 -4.13
N ALA A 76 22.18 2.69 -5.25
CA ALA A 76 21.85 3.26 -6.55
C ALA A 76 20.33 3.26 -6.81
N THR A 77 19.65 2.20 -6.38
CA THR A 77 18.20 2.08 -6.54
C THR A 77 17.59 1.46 -5.29
N THR A 78 16.55 2.09 -4.77
CA THR A 78 15.70 1.54 -3.72
C THR A 78 14.33 1.24 -4.31
N LEU A 79 13.83 0.03 -4.08
CA LEU A 79 12.49 -0.42 -4.42
C LEU A 79 11.67 -0.51 -3.12
N SER A 80 10.41 -0.12 -3.18
CA SER A 80 9.40 -0.38 -2.15
C SER A 80 8.05 -0.56 -2.83
N PHE A 81 7.52 -1.77 -2.80
CA PHE A 81 6.26 -2.11 -3.46
C PHE A 81 5.26 -2.62 -2.43
N ALA A 82 4.06 -2.02 -2.40
CA ALA A 82 3.00 -2.35 -1.44
C ALA A 82 3.54 -2.40 0.01
N LEU A 83 4.29 -1.38 0.41
CA LEU A 83 4.98 -1.31 1.70
C LEU A 83 4.73 -0.02 2.46
N THR A 84 4.61 1.09 1.73
CA THR A 84 4.61 2.41 2.40
C THR A 84 3.31 2.69 3.14
N HIS A 85 2.18 2.10 2.74
CA HIS A 85 0.95 2.10 3.53
C HIS A 85 1.11 1.34 4.85
N GLU A 86 1.87 0.23 4.88
CA GLU A 86 2.19 -0.50 6.12
C GLU A 86 3.08 0.35 7.04
N ILE A 87 4.11 1.05 6.48
CA ILE A 87 4.97 1.95 7.27
C ILE A 87 4.16 3.06 7.93
N TYR A 88 3.20 3.61 7.19
CA TYR A 88 2.27 4.61 7.72
C TYR A 88 1.40 4.01 8.83
N SER A 89 0.79 2.88 8.57
CA SER A 89 -0.25 2.28 9.40
C SER A 89 0.27 1.64 10.68
N TYR A 90 1.38 0.90 10.59
CA TYR A 90 2.01 0.24 11.75
C TYR A 90 3.05 1.10 12.47
N GLY A 91 3.35 2.28 11.94
CA GLY A 91 4.20 3.28 12.57
C GLY A 91 3.39 4.38 13.25
N ASP A 92 3.99 5.56 13.33
CA ASP A 92 3.36 6.77 13.88
C ASP A 92 2.72 7.64 12.77
N GLY A 93 2.25 7.04 11.67
CA GLY A 93 1.68 7.76 10.52
C GLY A 93 2.74 8.54 9.73
N MET A 94 2.46 9.80 9.41
CA MET A 94 3.36 10.68 8.65
C MET A 94 4.78 10.79 9.24
N PRO A 95 5.02 10.90 10.55
CA PRO A 95 6.36 10.87 11.13
C PRO A 95 7.19 9.64 10.73
N SER A 96 6.62 8.45 10.75
CA SER A 96 7.32 7.22 10.34
C SER A 96 7.63 7.20 8.86
N LEU A 97 6.67 7.60 8.03
CA LEU A 97 6.85 7.69 6.58
C LEU A 97 7.89 8.75 6.19
N GLN A 98 7.89 9.91 6.87
CA GLN A 98 8.90 10.95 6.71
C GLN A 98 10.30 10.46 7.09
N ALA A 99 10.43 9.73 8.19
CA ALA A 99 11.70 9.13 8.61
C ALA A 99 12.19 8.09 7.59
N PHE A 100 11.28 7.27 7.05
CA PHE A 100 11.57 6.29 6.02
C PHE A 100 12.06 6.96 4.71
N ALA A 101 11.34 7.96 4.21
CA ALA A 101 11.72 8.70 3.01
C ALA A 101 13.08 9.42 3.20
N SER A 102 13.33 9.99 4.40
CA SER A 102 14.61 10.62 4.74
C SER A 102 15.76 9.62 4.74
N ALA A 103 15.55 8.40 5.26
CA ALA A 103 16.56 7.35 5.26
C ALA A 103 16.89 6.90 3.82
N ILE A 104 15.87 6.80 2.95
CA ILE A 104 16.06 6.50 1.52
C ILE A 104 16.87 7.62 0.86
N ALA A 105 16.49 8.89 1.03
CA ALA A 105 17.21 10.01 0.47
C ALA A 105 18.67 10.04 0.91
N ASP A 106 18.95 9.74 2.19
CA ASP A 106 20.31 9.75 2.75
C ASP A 106 21.20 8.64 2.16
N HIS A 107 20.68 7.41 2.02
CA HIS A 107 21.47 6.30 1.48
C HIS A 107 21.57 6.29 -0.05
N THR A 108 20.71 6.99 -0.77
CA THR A 108 20.73 7.06 -2.23
C THR A 108 21.95 7.83 -2.73
N VAL A 109 22.67 7.31 -3.72
CA VAL A 109 23.78 8.02 -4.38
C VAL A 109 23.26 9.19 -5.22
N PRO A 110 24.08 10.24 -5.50
CA PRO A 110 23.71 11.26 -6.49
C PRO A 110 23.32 10.63 -7.83
N GLY A 111 22.18 11.02 -8.39
CA GLY A 111 21.57 10.43 -9.58
C GLY A 111 20.87 9.10 -9.36
N GLY A 112 20.97 8.51 -8.18
CA GLY A 112 20.22 7.28 -7.81
C GLY A 112 18.72 7.53 -7.66
N VAL A 113 17.94 6.46 -7.57
CA VAL A 113 16.46 6.54 -7.60
C VAL A 113 15.81 5.75 -6.47
N TRP A 114 14.68 6.23 -6.02
CA TRP A 114 13.69 5.49 -5.27
C TRP A 114 12.49 5.20 -6.17
N ILE A 115 12.09 3.95 -6.27
CA ILE A 115 10.91 3.51 -7.01
C ILE A 115 9.95 2.93 -5.99
N ASN A 116 8.78 3.56 -5.85
CA ASN A 116 7.71 3.13 -4.98
C ASN A 116 6.43 2.92 -5.80
N SER A 117 5.77 1.79 -5.62
CA SER A 117 4.45 1.54 -6.15
C SER A 117 3.56 1.07 -5.03
N ASP A 118 2.51 1.81 -4.78
CA ASP A 118 1.63 1.57 -3.65
C ASP A 118 0.21 2.04 -3.94
N VAL A 119 -0.69 1.80 -3.01
CA VAL A 119 -2.02 2.40 -3.00
C VAL A 119 -1.93 3.93 -2.86
N CYS A 120 -2.94 4.63 -3.34
CA CYS A 120 -2.98 6.09 -3.33
C CYS A 120 -4.41 6.56 -3.08
N GLY A 121 -4.59 7.41 -2.10
CA GLY A 121 -5.86 8.05 -1.84
C GLY A 121 -6.30 8.98 -2.96
N PRO A 122 -7.60 9.29 -3.08
CA PRO A 122 -8.15 10.13 -4.12
C PRO A 122 -7.63 11.57 -4.06
N ALA A 123 -7.65 12.26 -5.19
CA ALA A 123 -7.16 13.65 -5.30
C ALA A 123 -8.00 14.67 -4.51
N ASP A 124 -9.27 14.38 -4.26
CA ASP A 124 -10.20 15.19 -3.46
C ASP A 124 -10.73 14.34 -2.29
N PRO A 125 -9.89 14.04 -1.28
CA PRO A 125 -10.21 13.06 -0.23
C PRO A 125 -11.42 13.46 0.63
N ASP A 126 -11.66 14.76 0.82
CA ASP A 126 -12.71 15.29 1.68
C ASP A 126 -14.04 15.52 0.95
N ARG A 127 -14.10 15.29 -0.37
CA ARG A 127 -15.33 15.36 -1.14
C ARG A 127 -16.37 14.41 -0.54
N ILE A 128 -17.56 14.92 -0.24
CA ILE A 128 -18.68 14.08 0.21
C ILE A 128 -19.32 13.40 -1.00
N VAL A 129 -19.49 12.09 -0.89
CA VAL A 129 -20.05 11.22 -1.92
C VAL A 129 -21.09 10.27 -1.33
N ARG A 130 -21.87 9.63 -2.18
CA ARG A 130 -22.73 8.51 -1.81
C ARG A 130 -22.17 7.22 -2.35
N LEU A 131 -22.12 6.21 -1.51
CA LEU A 131 -21.80 4.84 -1.88
C LEU A 131 -23.07 4.01 -1.77
N ARG A 132 -23.62 3.62 -2.94
CA ARG A 132 -24.81 2.78 -3.02
C ARG A 132 -24.41 1.33 -3.24
N MET A 133 -24.64 0.49 -2.25
CA MET A 133 -24.31 -0.93 -2.30
C MET A 133 -25.17 -1.67 -3.32
N GLN A 134 -24.56 -2.58 -4.07
CA GLN A 134 -25.29 -3.44 -5.02
C GLN A 134 -26.14 -4.48 -4.28
N ASP A 135 -25.68 -4.95 -3.12
CA ASP A 135 -26.36 -5.93 -2.29
C ASP A 135 -26.11 -5.69 -0.80
N GLY A 136 -26.99 -6.21 0.05
CA GLY A 136 -26.90 -6.12 1.50
C GLY A 136 -27.64 -4.91 2.09
N ASP A 137 -27.64 -4.86 3.41
CA ASP A 137 -28.28 -3.82 4.21
C ASP A 137 -27.19 -3.15 5.07
N VAL A 138 -26.91 -1.86 4.79
CA VAL A 138 -25.88 -1.08 5.47
C VAL A 138 -26.19 -0.82 6.95
N THR A 139 -27.42 -1.09 7.40
CA THR A 139 -27.83 -1.01 8.80
C THR A 139 -27.55 -2.29 9.58
N THR A 140 -27.05 -3.34 8.93
CA THR A 140 -26.67 -4.61 9.58
C THR A 140 -25.67 -4.31 10.71
N PRO A 141 -25.96 -4.63 11.97
CA PRO A 141 -25.08 -4.27 13.08
C PRO A 141 -23.77 -5.09 13.05
N ALA A 142 -22.69 -4.44 13.46
CA ALA A 142 -21.43 -5.13 13.72
C ALA A 142 -21.60 -6.15 14.84
N ARG A 143 -20.75 -7.17 14.81
CA ARG A 143 -20.70 -8.24 15.82
C ARG A 143 -19.26 -8.45 16.27
N GLU A 144 -19.08 -9.09 17.41
CA GLU A 144 -17.75 -9.50 17.84
C GLU A 144 -17.25 -10.63 16.93
N LEU A 145 -16.10 -10.42 16.27
CA LEU A 145 -15.42 -11.41 15.45
C LEU A 145 -14.43 -12.17 16.35
N THR A 146 -14.64 -13.47 16.48
CA THR A 146 -13.82 -14.36 17.32
C THR A 146 -13.40 -15.58 16.56
N GLY A 147 -12.31 -16.22 16.96
CA GLY A 147 -11.79 -17.44 16.35
C GLY A 147 -10.56 -17.22 15.47
N SER A 148 -10.31 -18.19 14.61
CA SER A 148 -9.21 -18.14 13.63
C SER A 148 -9.54 -17.21 12.45
N ASN A 149 -8.52 -16.83 11.68
CA ASN A 149 -8.72 -16.02 10.47
C ASN A 149 -9.71 -16.69 9.49
N ASP A 150 -9.68 -18.01 9.37
CA ASP A 150 -10.63 -18.74 8.50
C ASP A 150 -12.07 -18.67 9.01
N GLU A 151 -12.29 -18.70 10.32
CA GLU A 151 -13.62 -18.55 10.92
C GLU A 151 -14.14 -17.11 10.77
N VAL A 152 -13.28 -16.10 10.95
CA VAL A 152 -13.59 -14.71 10.68
C VAL A 152 -13.94 -14.51 9.22
N ALA A 153 -13.12 -15.01 8.30
CA ALA A 153 -13.39 -14.95 6.88
C ALA A 153 -14.73 -15.58 6.51
N ALA A 154 -15.01 -16.81 6.97
CA ALA A 154 -16.27 -17.50 6.71
C ALA A 154 -17.50 -16.71 7.22
N SER A 155 -17.35 -16.05 8.39
CA SER A 155 -18.41 -15.20 8.95
C SER A 155 -18.69 -13.96 8.11
N LEU A 156 -17.64 -13.34 7.57
CA LEU A 156 -17.74 -12.15 6.72
C LEU A 156 -18.21 -12.51 5.31
N ASP A 157 -17.68 -13.58 4.73
CA ASP A 157 -18.07 -14.06 3.39
C ASP A 157 -19.53 -14.50 3.28
N ALA A 158 -20.13 -14.87 4.42
CA ALA A 158 -21.56 -15.15 4.50
C ALA A 158 -22.44 -13.89 4.39
N LEU A 159 -21.84 -12.69 4.49
CA LEU A 159 -22.56 -11.41 4.40
C LEU A 159 -22.33 -10.76 3.03
N PRO A 160 -23.37 -10.18 2.42
CA PRO A 160 -23.20 -9.23 1.33
C PRO A 160 -22.31 -8.05 1.73
N VAL A 161 -21.65 -7.42 0.75
CA VAL A 161 -20.69 -6.33 1.03
C VAL A 161 -21.35 -5.17 1.79
N GLY A 162 -22.55 -4.73 1.42
CA GLY A 162 -23.28 -3.69 2.14
C GLY A 162 -23.53 -4.00 3.61
N SER A 163 -23.74 -5.28 3.94
CA SER A 163 -23.93 -5.71 5.34
C SER A 163 -22.64 -5.76 6.17
N ARG A 164 -21.48 -5.47 5.56
CA ARG A 164 -20.19 -5.37 6.26
C ARG A 164 -19.82 -3.94 6.65
N VAL A 165 -20.60 -2.93 6.27
CA VAL A 165 -20.30 -1.49 6.51
C VAL A 165 -20.09 -1.20 8.01
N ALA A 166 -21.03 -1.57 8.87
CA ALA A 166 -20.91 -1.31 10.30
C ALA A 166 -19.77 -2.12 10.95
N GLN A 167 -19.51 -3.34 10.45
CA GLN A 167 -18.39 -4.16 10.89
C GLN A 167 -17.06 -3.49 10.53
N PHE A 168 -16.91 -3.03 9.29
CA PHE A 168 -15.74 -2.28 8.85
C PHE A 168 -15.51 -1.04 9.73
N ALA A 169 -16.54 -0.22 9.91
CA ALA A 169 -16.44 1.00 10.73
C ALA A 169 -15.97 0.72 12.16
N GLN A 170 -16.48 -0.36 12.77
CA GLN A 170 -16.09 -0.76 14.12
C GLN A 170 -14.63 -1.21 14.17
N ASP A 171 -14.27 -2.15 13.31
CA ASP A 171 -12.97 -2.83 13.37
C ASP A 171 -11.84 -1.91 12.89
N PHE A 172 -12.08 -1.14 11.82
CA PHE A 172 -11.12 -0.17 11.30
C PHE A 172 -10.79 0.89 12.37
N ARG A 173 -11.80 1.47 13.02
CA ARG A 173 -11.58 2.43 14.11
C ARG A 173 -10.83 1.80 15.29
N ALA A 174 -11.17 0.58 15.65
CA ALA A 174 -10.57 -0.12 16.79
C ALA A 174 -9.11 -0.49 16.55
N LEU A 175 -8.75 -0.85 15.31
CA LEU A 175 -7.46 -1.42 14.97
C LEU A 175 -6.50 -0.39 14.35
N SER A 176 -6.94 0.46 13.42
CA SER A 176 -6.11 1.52 12.85
C SER A 176 -6.04 2.77 13.73
N GLY A 177 -7.03 2.97 14.60
CA GLY A 177 -7.19 4.22 15.36
C GLY A 177 -7.69 5.41 14.54
N ALA A 178 -7.86 5.25 13.22
CA ALA A 178 -8.36 6.30 12.34
C ALA A 178 -9.89 6.45 12.48
N ALA A 179 -10.37 7.67 12.31
CA ALA A 179 -11.81 7.93 12.21
C ALA A 179 -12.29 7.47 10.83
N TRP A 180 -13.40 6.72 10.82
CA TRP A 180 -14.15 6.39 9.63
C TRP A 180 -15.61 6.66 9.91
N GLU A 181 -16.17 7.69 9.25
CA GLU A 181 -17.50 8.22 9.57
C GLU A 181 -18.38 8.16 8.34
N TYR A 182 -19.64 7.81 8.55
CA TYR A 182 -20.65 7.74 7.50
C TYR A 182 -22.04 8.06 8.02
N GLU A 183 -22.93 8.51 7.14
CA GLU A 183 -24.35 8.70 7.40
C GLU A 183 -25.17 7.72 6.56
N VAL A 184 -26.08 7.00 7.20
CA VAL A 184 -27.03 6.13 6.49
C VAL A 184 -28.11 6.98 5.86
N ARG A 185 -28.31 6.85 4.54
CA ARG A 185 -29.38 7.52 3.78
C ARG A 185 -30.59 6.62 3.57
N ASP A 186 -30.36 5.35 3.28
CA ASP A 186 -31.36 4.29 3.16
C ASP A 186 -30.69 2.92 3.40
N GLU A 187 -31.43 1.83 3.21
CA GLU A 187 -30.96 0.46 3.47
C GLU A 187 -29.72 0.07 2.64
N ARG A 188 -29.44 0.77 1.53
CA ARG A 188 -28.32 0.48 0.63
C ARG A 188 -27.33 1.61 0.43
N THR A 189 -27.61 2.79 0.94
CA THR A 189 -26.85 4.01 0.64
C THR A 189 -26.28 4.63 1.89
N ILE A 190 -24.98 4.86 1.88
CA ILE A 190 -24.26 5.66 2.87
C ILE A 190 -23.67 6.90 2.23
N GLU A 191 -23.53 7.97 3.00
CA GLU A 191 -22.88 9.21 2.61
C GLU A 191 -21.64 9.41 3.48
N LEU A 192 -20.49 9.66 2.87
CA LEU A 192 -19.20 9.72 3.55
C LEU A 192 -18.19 10.49 2.69
N ARG A 193 -16.97 10.71 3.20
CA ARG A 193 -15.88 11.28 2.42
C ARG A 193 -15.42 10.29 1.34
N LEU A 194 -14.92 10.82 0.23
CA LEU A 194 -14.43 10.00 -0.88
C LEU A 194 -13.25 9.11 -0.45
N ALA A 195 -12.34 9.63 0.39
CA ALA A 195 -11.26 8.82 0.94
C ALA A 195 -11.79 7.63 1.75
N ASP A 196 -12.82 7.85 2.58
CA ASP A 196 -13.42 6.80 3.40
C ASP A 196 -14.18 5.77 2.53
N ALA A 197 -14.81 6.21 1.44
CA ALA A 197 -15.46 5.31 0.48
C ALA A 197 -14.43 4.39 -0.21
N MET A 198 -13.30 4.96 -0.63
CA MET A 198 -12.23 4.19 -1.26
C MET A 198 -11.54 3.26 -0.27
N GLU A 199 -11.26 3.71 0.95
CA GLU A 199 -10.71 2.89 2.04
C GLU A 199 -11.54 1.62 2.26
N PHE A 200 -12.86 1.77 2.34
CA PHE A 200 -13.77 0.64 2.46
C PHE A 200 -13.69 -0.32 1.27
N LEU A 201 -13.71 0.19 0.04
CA LEU A 201 -13.71 -0.64 -1.17
C LEU A 201 -12.38 -1.35 -1.42
N GLU A 202 -11.26 -0.71 -1.09
CA GLU A 202 -9.93 -1.31 -1.19
C GLU A 202 -9.79 -2.51 -0.24
N THR A 203 -10.36 -2.44 0.97
CA THR A 203 -10.09 -3.39 2.05
C THR A 203 -11.19 -4.41 2.32
N VAL A 204 -12.49 -4.08 2.08
CA VAL A 204 -13.64 -4.91 2.47
C VAL A 204 -13.65 -6.35 1.94
N SER A 205 -12.88 -6.61 0.87
CA SER A 205 -12.78 -7.94 0.25
C SER A 205 -11.67 -8.83 0.82
N TYR A 206 -10.80 -8.30 1.70
CA TYR A 206 -9.70 -9.06 2.32
C TYR A 206 -10.14 -9.80 3.58
N THR A 207 -11.20 -10.60 3.47
CA THR A 207 -11.83 -11.27 4.62
C THR A 207 -10.91 -12.23 5.36
N ARG A 208 -9.99 -12.91 4.67
CA ARG A 208 -9.03 -13.85 5.29
C ARG A 208 -7.98 -13.18 6.17
N ASN A 209 -7.65 -11.94 5.85
CA ASN A 209 -6.69 -11.12 6.59
C ASN A 209 -7.37 -9.94 7.30
N TRP A 210 -8.69 -10.02 7.50
CA TRP A 210 -9.51 -8.91 7.97
C TRP A 210 -8.90 -8.13 9.12
N LEU A 211 -8.48 -8.81 10.18
CA LEU A 211 -7.94 -8.14 11.36
C LEU A 211 -6.60 -7.43 11.07
N SER A 212 -5.80 -7.93 10.14
CA SER A 212 -4.58 -7.26 9.70
C SER A 212 -4.90 -6.06 8.84
N GLU A 213 -5.74 -6.24 7.83
CA GLU A 213 -6.13 -5.18 6.88
C GLU A 213 -6.84 -4.00 7.57
N MET A 214 -7.58 -4.26 8.66
CA MET A 214 -8.22 -3.19 9.44
C MET A 214 -7.22 -2.33 10.25
N HIS A 215 -5.95 -2.71 10.34
CA HIS A 215 -4.88 -1.84 10.82
C HIS A 215 -4.36 -0.89 9.75
N GLU A 216 -4.50 -1.25 8.48
CA GLU A 216 -3.86 -0.58 7.36
C GLU A 216 -4.75 0.56 6.83
N GLN A 217 -4.12 1.64 6.40
CA GLN A 217 -4.76 2.82 5.85
C GLN A 217 -4.28 3.02 4.42
N PHE A 218 -5.08 2.60 3.44
CA PHE A 218 -4.73 2.62 2.03
C PHE A 218 -4.90 4.01 1.41
N CYS A 219 -5.86 4.76 1.90
CA CYS A 219 -6.20 6.08 1.36
C CYS A 219 -5.68 7.25 2.21
N ALA A 220 -4.71 7.01 3.10
CA ALA A 220 -4.17 8.04 3.99
C ALA A 220 -3.46 9.18 3.25
N LEU A 221 -2.86 8.93 2.09
CA LEU A 221 -2.12 9.91 1.30
C LEU A 221 -2.64 9.99 -0.13
N SER A 222 -2.94 11.21 -0.58
CA SER A 222 -3.16 11.53 -1.98
C SER A 222 -1.83 11.66 -2.75
N TRP A 223 -1.90 11.72 -4.07
CA TRP A 223 -0.71 12.02 -4.88
C TRP A 223 -0.08 13.39 -4.54
N ALA A 224 -0.86 14.37 -4.13
CA ALA A 224 -0.34 15.66 -3.68
C ALA A 224 0.52 15.52 -2.43
N ASP A 225 0.07 14.73 -1.45
CA ASP A 225 0.82 14.47 -0.21
C ASP A 225 2.14 13.73 -0.50
N TRP A 226 2.14 12.77 -1.43
CA TRP A 226 3.35 12.09 -1.89
C TRP A 226 4.36 13.05 -2.52
N ARG A 227 3.89 14.00 -3.33
CA ARG A 227 4.76 15.02 -3.92
C ARG A 227 5.41 15.91 -2.85
N GLU A 228 4.66 16.31 -1.84
CA GLU A 228 5.17 17.11 -0.72
C GLU A 228 6.19 16.32 0.10
N LEU A 229 5.91 15.05 0.41
CA LEU A 229 6.82 14.16 1.13
C LEU A 229 8.16 14.04 0.40
N VAL A 230 8.15 13.74 -0.88
CA VAL A 230 9.36 13.56 -1.70
C VAL A 230 10.17 14.85 -1.79
N ALA A 231 9.51 15.98 -2.01
CA ALA A 231 10.16 17.29 -2.06
C ALA A 231 10.81 17.66 -0.71
N SER A 232 10.16 17.31 0.41
CA SER A 232 10.64 17.60 1.77
C SER A 232 11.95 16.90 2.12
N VAL A 233 12.25 15.76 1.46
CA VAL A 233 13.49 15.00 1.66
C VAL A 233 14.57 15.31 0.58
N GLY A 234 14.29 16.27 -0.31
CA GLY A 234 15.24 16.74 -1.34
C GLY A 234 15.41 15.77 -2.52
N LEU A 235 14.40 14.94 -2.79
CA LEU A 235 14.33 14.14 -4.00
C LEU A 235 13.47 14.86 -5.05
N GLU A 236 13.72 14.60 -6.32
CA GLU A 236 13.00 15.14 -7.46
C GLU A 236 12.16 14.04 -8.12
N ILE A 237 10.90 14.35 -8.39
CA ILE A 237 9.97 13.40 -9.02
C ILE A 237 10.24 13.36 -10.52
N ASP A 238 10.45 12.15 -11.06
CA ASP A 238 10.60 11.88 -12.48
C ASP A 238 9.23 11.94 -13.19
N GLU A 239 9.22 12.36 -14.44
CA GLU A 239 8.00 12.50 -15.27
C GLU A 239 7.20 11.20 -15.47
N ARG A 240 7.81 10.06 -15.23
CA ARG A 240 7.14 8.74 -15.28
C ARG A 240 6.27 8.46 -14.07
N SER A 241 6.31 9.33 -13.06
CA SER A 241 5.56 9.19 -11.82
C SER A 241 4.16 9.74 -11.97
N GLY A 242 3.21 9.12 -11.27
CA GLY A 242 1.84 9.62 -11.18
C GLY A 242 0.90 8.63 -10.54
N PRO A 243 -0.28 9.10 -10.19
CA PRO A 243 -1.37 8.23 -9.77
C PRO A 243 -1.99 7.58 -11.01
N TRP A 244 -2.62 6.42 -10.78
CA TRP A 244 -3.35 5.71 -11.82
C TRP A 244 -4.48 4.87 -11.22
N ARG A 245 -5.53 4.65 -12.01
CA ARG A 245 -6.65 3.82 -11.61
C ARG A 245 -6.40 2.36 -12.01
N ASN A 246 -6.51 1.45 -11.05
CA ASN A 246 -6.48 0.03 -11.34
C ASN A 246 -7.87 -0.41 -11.85
N ASP A 247 -8.03 -0.41 -13.17
CA ASP A 247 -9.31 -0.77 -13.80
C ASP A 247 -9.75 -2.20 -13.47
N TRP A 248 -8.80 -3.12 -13.23
CA TRP A 248 -9.14 -4.47 -12.80
C TRP A 248 -9.85 -4.48 -11.43
N LEU A 249 -9.38 -3.68 -10.46
CA LEU A 249 -10.06 -3.54 -9.15
C LEU A 249 -11.44 -2.91 -9.32
N VAL A 250 -11.55 -1.87 -10.14
CA VAL A 250 -12.83 -1.22 -10.41
C VAL A 250 -13.82 -2.22 -11.00
N GLU A 251 -13.44 -2.95 -12.03
CA GLU A 251 -14.33 -3.87 -12.74
C GLU A 251 -14.67 -5.13 -11.93
N ASN A 252 -13.73 -5.64 -11.14
CA ASN A 252 -13.88 -6.95 -10.49
C ASN A 252 -14.21 -6.87 -8.99
N ARG A 253 -14.03 -5.69 -8.34
CA ARG A 253 -14.30 -5.52 -6.91
C ARG A 253 -15.24 -4.36 -6.62
N PHE A 254 -14.94 -3.13 -7.09
CA PHE A 254 -15.67 -1.95 -6.66
C PHE A 254 -17.05 -1.83 -7.31
N ALA A 255 -17.14 -1.87 -8.63
CA ALA A 255 -18.42 -1.78 -9.34
C ALA A 255 -19.38 -2.95 -9.04
N PRO A 256 -18.90 -4.19 -8.84
CA PRO A 256 -19.76 -5.26 -8.33
C PRO A 256 -20.24 -5.07 -6.89
N ALA A 257 -19.49 -4.34 -6.04
CA ALA A 257 -19.85 -4.09 -4.65
C ALA A 257 -20.78 -2.88 -4.49
N ALA A 258 -20.50 -1.79 -5.21
CA ALA A 258 -21.20 -0.52 -5.04
C ALA A 258 -21.19 0.35 -6.30
N SER A 259 -22.00 1.41 -6.29
CA SER A 259 -21.94 2.52 -7.22
C SER A 259 -21.49 3.78 -6.48
N LEU A 260 -20.51 4.49 -7.02
CA LEU A 260 -20.06 5.77 -6.51
C LEU A 260 -20.89 6.90 -7.12
N LEU A 261 -21.53 7.72 -6.30
CA LEU A 261 -22.48 8.75 -6.72
C LEU A 261 -22.15 10.10 -6.10
N GLY A 262 -22.49 11.16 -6.81
CA GLY A 262 -22.57 12.51 -6.25
C GLY A 262 -23.76 12.69 -5.31
N LEU A 263 -23.83 13.87 -4.65
CA LEU A 263 -24.96 14.20 -3.78
C LEU A 263 -26.29 14.42 -4.54
N ASP A 264 -26.22 14.57 -5.84
CA ASP A 264 -27.35 14.61 -6.79
C ASP A 264 -27.78 13.24 -7.33
N ASP A 265 -27.18 12.16 -6.80
CA ASP A 265 -27.34 10.76 -7.22
C ASP A 265 -26.83 10.46 -8.66
N GLU A 266 -26.11 11.39 -9.30
CA GLU A 266 -25.47 11.11 -10.57
C GLU A 266 -24.20 10.25 -10.38
N PRO A 267 -23.93 9.30 -11.29
CA PRO A 267 -22.72 8.48 -11.24
C PRO A 267 -21.45 9.34 -11.33
N LEU A 268 -20.48 9.00 -10.49
CA LEU A 268 -19.14 9.57 -10.53
C LEU A 268 -18.16 8.57 -11.14
N ASP A 269 -17.14 9.09 -11.82
CA ASP A 269 -15.99 8.29 -12.23
C ASP A 269 -15.21 7.82 -11.00
N TRP A 270 -14.71 6.60 -11.06
CA TRP A 270 -13.82 6.06 -10.03
C TRP A 270 -12.51 6.83 -10.02
N PRO A 271 -12.00 7.23 -8.85
CA PRO A 271 -10.71 7.92 -8.73
C PRO A 271 -9.52 6.99 -9.01
N ASP A 272 -8.33 7.59 -9.04
CA ASP A 272 -7.09 6.83 -8.97
C ASP A 272 -7.04 6.04 -7.65
N THR A 273 -6.42 4.87 -7.71
CA THR A 273 -6.34 3.91 -6.59
C THR A 273 -4.90 3.60 -6.19
N HIS A 274 -3.98 3.80 -7.11
CA HIS A 274 -2.57 3.46 -6.97
C HIS A 274 -1.70 4.59 -7.48
N MET A 275 -0.42 4.51 -7.15
CA MET A 275 0.60 5.38 -7.71
C MET A 275 1.84 4.60 -8.14
N LEU A 276 2.58 5.16 -9.08
CA LEU A 276 3.97 4.85 -9.32
C LEU A 276 4.79 6.11 -9.04
N LEU A 277 5.71 6.02 -8.11
CA LEU A 277 6.65 7.08 -7.77
C LEU A 277 8.06 6.67 -8.21
N VAL A 278 8.68 7.47 -9.03
CA VAL A 278 10.11 7.41 -9.34
C VAL A 278 10.73 8.72 -8.88
N ALA A 279 11.44 8.68 -7.77
CA ALA A 279 12.06 9.86 -7.17
C ALA A 279 13.59 9.77 -7.31
N ARG A 280 14.23 10.82 -7.80
CA ARG A 280 15.66 10.87 -8.09
C ARG A 280 16.38 11.79 -7.10
N ARG A 281 17.53 11.35 -6.62
CA ARG A 281 18.44 12.25 -5.94
C ARG A 281 19.15 13.14 -6.96
N PRO A 282 19.13 14.48 -6.82
CA PRO A 282 19.90 15.37 -7.68
C PRO A 282 21.38 14.99 -7.75
N LEU A 283 22.03 15.30 -8.86
CA LEU A 283 23.49 15.21 -8.96
C LEU A 283 24.10 16.27 -8.06
N ASP A 284 25.22 15.93 -7.42
CA ASP A 284 26.02 16.95 -6.74
C ASP A 284 26.52 17.92 -7.81
N GLY A 285 26.23 19.22 -7.67
CA GLY A 285 26.64 20.30 -8.60
C GLY A 285 28.15 20.58 -8.58
#